data_97b1ac104bab94b7b062d4397c0f7bf1
#
_entry.id   97b1ac104bab94b7b062d4397c0f7bf1
#
_cell.length_a   1.000
_cell.length_b   1.000
_cell.length_c   1.000
_cell.angle_alpha   90.00
_cell.angle_beta   90.00
_cell.angle_gamma   90.00
#
_symmetry.space_group_name_H-M   'P 1'
#
loop_
_entity.id
_entity.type
_entity.pdbx_description
1 polymer ?
#
loop_
_entity_poly.entity_id
_entity_poly.type
_entity_poly.pdbx_seq_one_letter_code
_entity_poly.pdbx_strand_id
1 'polypeptide(L)'
;MKWGIMATGSIAQKFASTVNRMTDEGEILQAVASRTKESAENFARQHRIPEVFDSYKAMAESDSVDVIYIATPNNMHYENVKMCLLAGKHVL
;
A
#
# COMPACT_ATOMS: atom_id res chain seq x y z
N MET A 1 -10.80 -6.95 -4.02
CA MET A 1 -10.15 -6.61 -2.75
C MET A 1 -9.61 -5.19 -2.79
N LYS A 2 -9.56 -4.56 -1.65
CA LYS A 2 -9.01 -3.20 -1.53
C LYS A 2 -7.55 -3.30 -1.07
N TRP A 3 -6.65 -2.85 -1.92
CA TRP A 3 -5.21 -2.96 -1.72
C TRP A 3 -4.60 -1.71 -1.14
N GLY A 4 -3.65 -1.88 -0.21
CA GLY A 4 -2.77 -0.83 0.24
C GLY A 4 -1.35 -1.15 -0.18
N ILE A 5 -0.56 -0.13 -0.47
CA ILE A 5 0.85 -0.29 -0.81
C ILE A 5 1.72 0.41 0.23
N MET A 6 2.69 -0.31 0.76
CA MET A 6 3.72 0.23 1.64
C MET A 6 4.96 0.56 0.83
N ALA A 7 5.34 1.82 0.82
CA ALA A 7 6.47 2.40 0.10
C ALA A 7 6.11 2.76 -1.35
N THR A 8 6.98 3.51 -2.00
CA THR A 8 6.69 4.17 -3.27
C THR A 8 7.78 4.00 -4.32
N GLY A 9 8.65 3.02 -4.16
CA GLY A 9 9.75 2.76 -5.08
C GLY A 9 9.32 2.13 -6.40
N SER A 10 10.28 1.71 -7.22
CA SER A 10 9.99 1.19 -8.56
C SER A 10 9.14 -0.08 -8.56
N ILE A 11 9.33 -0.95 -7.58
CA ILE A 11 8.51 -2.17 -7.46
C ILE A 11 7.07 -1.80 -7.15
N ALA A 12 6.87 -0.83 -6.25
CA ALA A 12 5.53 -0.33 -5.92
C ALA A 12 4.86 0.29 -7.14
N GLN A 13 5.60 1.01 -7.97
CA GLN A 13 5.08 1.60 -9.19
C GLN A 13 4.54 0.54 -10.15
N LYS A 14 5.29 -0.54 -10.34
CA LYS A 14 4.86 -1.64 -11.22
C LYS A 14 3.62 -2.32 -10.67
N PHE A 15 3.58 -2.55 -9.36
CA PHE A 15 2.44 -3.17 -8.72
C PHE A 15 1.18 -2.31 -8.87
N ALA A 16 1.30 -1.01 -8.62
CA ALA A 16 0.17 -0.08 -8.74
C ALA A 16 -0.40 -0.08 -10.14
N SER A 17 0.46 -0.05 -11.16
CA SER A 17 0.03 -0.09 -12.56
C SER A 17 -0.73 -1.38 -12.87
N THR A 18 -0.24 -2.50 -12.32
CA THR A 18 -0.89 -3.80 -12.53
C THR A 18 -2.29 -3.83 -11.90
N VAL A 19 -2.41 -3.40 -10.64
CA VAL A 19 -3.71 -3.41 -9.96
C VAL A 19 -4.71 -2.50 -10.66
N ASN A 20 -4.26 -1.34 -11.14
CA ASN A 20 -5.14 -0.41 -11.85
C ASN A 20 -5.68 -0.99 -13.17
N ARG A 21 -5.01 -1.99 -13.74
CA ARG A 21 -5.51 -2.69 -14.93
C ARG A 21 -6.49 -3.82 -14.58
N MET A 22 -6.65 -4.12 -13.27
CA MET A 22 -7.49 -5.22 -12.81
C MET A 22 -8.78 -4.76 -12.14
N THR A 23 -9.19 -3.52 -12.40
CA THR A 23 -10.39 -2.97 -11.78
C THR A 23 -11.66 -3.74 -12.17
N ASP A 24 -11.69 -4.26 -13.41
CA ASP A 24 -12.82 -5.06 -13.87
C ASP A 24 -12.94 -6.39 -13.11
N GLU A 25 -11.86 -6.82 -12.46
CA GLU A 25 -11.84 -8.04 -11.68
C GLU A 25 -12.11 -7.79 -10.19
N GLY A 26 -12.48 -6.55 -9.85
CA GLY A 26 -12.79 -6.18 -8.47
C GLY A 26 -11.58 -5.82 -7.62
N GLU A 27 -10.39 -5.67 -8.23
CA GLU A 27 -9.17 -5.27 -7.52
C GLU A 27 -9.06 -3.75 -7.54
N ILE A 28 -9.03 -3.15 -6.35
CA ILE A 28 -9.02 -1.70 -6.18
C ILE A 28 -7.78 -1.28 -5.42
N LEU A 29 -7.03 -0.33 -5.98
CA LEU A 29 -5.89 0.26 -5.30
C LEU A 29 -6.41 1.40 -4.42
N GLN A 30 -6.55 1.11 -3.13
CA GLN A 30 -7.27 1.98 -2.19
C GLN A 30 -6.37 2.97 -1.47
N ALA A 31 -5.15 2.56 -1.09
CA ALA A 31 -4.33 3.37 -0.20
C ALA A 31 -2.84 3.20 -0.49
N VAL A 32 -2.07 4.21 -0.12
CA VAL A 32 -0.61 4.16 -0.16
C VAL A 32 -0.06 4.81 1.11
N ALA A 33 1.04 4.27 1.61
CA ALA A 33 1.77 4.84 2.74
C ALA A 33 3.26 4.90 2.40
N SER A 34 3.92 5.93 2.88
CA SER A 34 5.35 6.12 2.70
C SER A 34 5.91 6.75 3.96
N ARG A 35 7.24 6.80 4.06
CA ARG A 35 7.88 7.44 5.21
C ARG A 35 7.66 8.96 5.22
N THR A 36 7.38 9.55 4.05
CA THR A 36 7.06 10.96 3.97
C THR A 36 5.70 11.13 3.31
N LYS A 37 4.95 12.10 3.80
CA LYS A 37 3.63 12.41 3.23
C LYS A 37 3.73 12.85 1.78
N GLU A 38 4.78 13.62 1.47
CA GLU A 38 5.00 14.10 0.10
C GLU A 38 5.15 12.96 -0.90
N SER A 39 5.98 11.96 -0.58
CA SER A 39 6.16 10.79 -1.45
C SER A 39 4.86 10.04 -1.65
N ALA A 40 4.09 9.87 -0.58
CA ALA A 40 2.81 9.17 -0.64
C ALA A 40 1.80 9.94 -1.49
N GLU A 41 1.76 11.26 -1.33
CA GLU A 41 0.84 12.09 -2.11
C GLU A 41 1.18 12.11 -3.59
N ASN A 42 2.48 12.19 -3.93
CA ASN A 42 2.91 12.16 -5.33
C ASN A 42 2.56 10.82 -5.98
N PHE A 43 2.80 9.73 -5.26
CA PHE A 43 2.46 8.39 -5.74
C PHE A 43 0.94 8.25 -5.94
N ALA A 44 0.16 8.76 -4.99
CA ALA A 44 -1.30 8.69 -5.06
C ALA A 44 -1.84 9.46 -6.28
N ARG A 45 -1.29 10.63 -6.57
CA ARG A 45 -1.70 11.39 -7.75
C ARG A 45 -1.36 10.64 -9.04
N GLN A 46 -0.18 10.05 -9.09
CA GLN A 46 0.28 9.32 -10.27
C GLN A 46 -0.59 8.09 -10.56
N HIS A 47 -1.03 7.39 -9.53
CA HIS A 47 -1.75 6.12 -9.66
C HIS A 47 -3.23 6.21 -9.29
N ARG A 48 -3.76 7.42 -9.05
CA ARG A 48 -5.17 7.66 -8.73
C ARG A 48 -5.63 6.93 -7.47
N ILE A 49 -4.82 7.01 -6.42
CA ILE A 49 -5.12 6.34 -5.15
C ILE A 49 -5.89 7.30 -4.24
N PRO A 50 -7.09 6.92 -3.75
CA PRO A 50 -7.92 7.85 -3.00
C PRO A 50 -7.44 8.16 -1.57
N GLU A 51 -6.70 7.24 -0.93
CA GLU A 51 -6.26 7.46 0.45
C GLU A 51 -4.74 7.47 0.58
N VAL A 52 -4.26 8.44 1.34
CA VAL A 52 -2.83 8.61 1.61
C VAL A 52 -2.61 8.56 3.11
N PHE A 53 -1.67 7.74 3.54
CA PHE A 53 -1.27 7.65 4.94
C PHE A 53 0.18 8.10 5.08
N ASP A 54 0.46 8.84 6.15
CA ASP A 54 1.80 9.33 6.44
C ASP A 54 2.60 8.36 7.33
N SER A 55 2.02 7.23 7.68
CA SER A 55 2.73 6.17 8.40
C SER A 55 2.21 4.80 7.97
N TYR A 56 3.11 3.82 8.01
CA TYR A 56 2.75 2.44 7.70
C TYR A 56 1.73 1.88 8.68
N LYS A 57 1.89 2.25 9.96
CA LYS A 57 0.99 1.77 11.00
C LYS A 57 -0.44 2.26 10.78
N ALA A 58 -0.60 3.52 10.42
CA ALA A 58 -1.93 4.08 10.18
C ALA A 58 -2.65 3.34 9.07
N MET A 59 -1.94 3.01 7.99
CA MET A 59 -2.53 2.25 6.89
C MET A 59 -2.84 0.81 7.32
N ALA A 60 -1.92 0.18 8.05
CA ALA A 60 -2.12 -1.21 8.51
C ALA A 60 -3.36 -1.33 9.39
N GLU A 61 -3.69 -0.31 10.16
CA GLU A 61 -4.83 -0.30 11.07
C GLU A 61 -6.12 0.20 10.44
N SER A 62 -6.09 0.65 9.19
CA SER A 62 -7.27 1.20 8.52
C SER A 62 -8.22 0.10 8.07
N ASP A 63 -9.52 0.31 8.32
CA ASP A 63 -10.56 -0.62 7.90
C ASP A 63 -10.85 -0.56 6.39
N SER A 64 -10.31 0.45 5.71
CA SER A 64 -10.56 0.63 4.27
C SER A 64 -9.69 -0.26 3.39
N VAL A 65 -8.73 -0.97 3.98
CA VAL A 65 -7.77 -1.81 3.25
C VAL A 65 -7.91 -3.27 3.67
N ASP A 66 -7.97 -4.18 2.71
CA ASP A 66 -8.10 -5.62 2.97
C ASP A 66 -6.76 -6.34 2.95
N VAL A 67 -5.88 -5.94 2.03
CA VAL A 67 -4.60 -6.59 1.81
C VAL A 67 -3.53 -5.53 1.56
N ILE A 68 -2.32 -5.78 2.03
CA ILE A 68 -1.22 -4.84 1.89
C ILE A 68 -0.07 -5.47 1.12
N TYR A 69 0.38 -4.78 0.08
CA TYR A 69 1.57 -5.14 -0.66
C TYR A 69 2.76 -4.41 -0.04
N ILE A 70 3.74 -5.17 0.44
CA ILE A 70 4.89 -4.61 1.14
C ILE A 70 6.06 -4.48 0.18
N ALA A 71 6.36 -3.25 -0.21
CA ALA A 71 7.43 -2.92 -1.15
C ALA A 71 8.59 -2.20 -0.45
N THR A 72 8.68 -2.31 0.87
CA THR A 72 9.76 -1.70 1.64
C THR A 72 11.07 -2.47 1.45
N PRO A 73 12.24 -1.83 1.75
CA PRO A 73 13.51 -2.53 1.67
C PRO A 73 13.57 -3.79 2.55
N ASN A 74 14.40 -4.75 2.16
CA ASN A 74 14.49 -6.04 2.85
C ASN A 74 14.73 -5.94 4.35
N ASN A 75 15.50 -4.96 4.79
CA ASN A 75 15.81 -4.78 6.21
C ASN A 75 14.60 -4.34 7.04
N MET A 76 13.54 -3.89 6.39
CA MET A 76 12.30 -3.47 7.04
C MET A 76 11.15 -4.45 6.81
N HIS A 77 11.34 -5.40 5.91
CA HIS A 77 10.27 -6.27 5.43
C HIS A 77 9.63 -7.07 6.56
N TYR A 78 10.45 -7.69 7.41
CA TYR A 78 9.96 -8.51 8.52
C TYR A 78 9.07 -7.71 9.48
N GLU A 79 9.53 -6.54 9.89
CA GLU A 79 8.78 -5.68 10.82
C GLU A 79 7.45 -5.23 10.21
N ASN A 80 7.47 -4.90 8.91
CA ASN A 80 6.26 -4.47 8.22
C ASN A 80 5.26 -5.61 8.07
N VAL A 81 5.71 -6.82 7.74
CA VAL A 81 4.84 -8.00 7.67
C VAL A 81 4.20 -8.26 9.01
N LYS A 82 4.99 -8.25 10.08
CA LYS A 82 4.50 -8.47 11.43
C LYS A 82 3.44 -7.45 11.81
N MET A 83 3.69 -6.17 11.52
CA MET A 83 2.75 -5.10 11.79
C MET A 83 1.41 -5.33 11.12
N CYS A 84 1.42 -5.70 9.84
CA CYS A 84 0.19 -5.93 9.08
C CYS A 84 -0.57 -7.16 9.58
N LEU A 85 0.12 -8.24 9.89
CA LEU A 85 -0.52 -9.45 10.40
C LEU A 85 -1.17 -9.20 11.76
N LEU A 86 -0.49 -8.46 12.64
CA LEU A 86 -1.07 -8.11 13.95
C LEU A 86 -2.29 -7.22 13.83
N ALA A 87 -2.37 -6.44 12.76
CA ALA A 87 -3.53 -5.59 12.48
C ALA A 87 -4.66 -6.35 11.75
N GLY A 88 -4.47 -7.64 11.49
CA GLY A 88 -5.49 -8.46 10.86
C GLY A 88 -5.55 -8.36 9.34
N LYS A 89 -4.50 -7.85 8.69
CA LYS A 89 -4.48 -7.69 7.25
C LYS A 89 -3.84 -8.88 6.56
N HIS A 90 -4.31 -9.16 5.35
CA HIS A 90 -3.59 -10.07 4.45
C HIS A 90 -2.37 -9.34 3.90
N VAL A 91 -1.32 -10.08 3.59
CA VAL A 91 -0.04 -9.51 3.17
C VAL A 91 0.46 -10.20 1.91
N LEU A 92 1.02 -9.39 1.03
CA LEU A 92 1.68 -9.92 -0.17
C LEU A 92 3.10 -9.38 -0.28
#